data_0a23474b1cfdf07cedadd0db8422a00c
#
_entry.id   0a23474b1cfdf07cedadd0db8422a00c
#
_cell.length_a   1.000
_cell.length_b   1.000
_cell.length_c   1.000
_cell.angle_alpha   90.00
_cell.angle_beta   90.00
_cell.angle_gamma   90.00
#
_symmetry.space_group_name_H-M   'P 1'
#
loop_
_entity.id
_entity.type
_entity.pdbx_description
1 polymer ?
#
loop_
_entity_poly.entity_id
_entity_poly.type
_entity_poly.pdbx_seq_one_letter_code
_entity_poly.pdbx_strand_id
1 'polypeptide(L)'
;MKRDLTLTIGIAIALSSVMLWAQTPKKAYVLVQVDVTNAQQYGDYTKLSPGIIEKFGGRFLARGGRTTTLEGSPARGRVVVVEFPSFDRAQQFYNSPEYQAAKKVRDGAATAQFILIEGM
;
A
#
# COMPACT_ATOMS: atom_id res chain seq x y z
N MET A 1 -7.66 -39.65 -36.26
CA MET A 1 -8.54 -38.46 -36.20
C MET A 1 -8.89 -38.03 -34.76
N LYS A 2 -9.29 -38.96 -33.89
CA LYS A 2 -9.64 -38.60 -32.51
C LYS A 2 -8.45 -38.14 -31.65
N ARG A 3 -7.21 -38.50 -31.98
CA ARG A 3 -6.00 -38.13 -31.22
C ARG A 3 -5.58 -36.68 -31.43
N ASP A 4 -5.81 -36.09 -32.60
CA ASP A 4 -5.38 -34.72 -32.91
C ASP A 4 -6.22 -33.66 -32.16
N LEU A 5 -7.51 -33.91 -31.93
CA LEU A 5 -8.40 -33.04 -31.18
C LEU A 5 -8.03 -32.95 -29.70
N THR A 6 -7.55 -34.03 -29.12
CA THR A 6 -7.15 -34.07 -27.70
C THR A 6 -5.87 -33.27 -27.43
N LEU A 7 -4.90 -33.31 -28.36
CA LEU A 7 -3.65 -32.56 -28.29
C LEU A 7 -3.90 -31.03 -28.41
N THR A 8 -4.84 -30.61 -29.25
CA THR A 8 -5.17 -29.19 -29.46
C THR A 8 -5.78 -28.57 -28.20
N ILE A 9 -6.63 -29.30 -27.46
CA ILE A 9 -7.25 -28.84 -26.20
C ILE A 9 -6.19 -28.65 -25.11
N GLY A 10 -5.21 -29.57 -25.01
CA GLY A 10 -4.14 -29.49 -24.02
C GLY A 10 -3.24 -28.27 -24.21
N ILE A 11 -2.94 -27.89 -25.45
CA ILE A 11 -2.14 -26.70 -25.78
C ILE A 11 -2.88 -25.43 -25.39
N ALA A 12 -4.18 -25.34 -25.63
CA ALA A 12 -4.99 -24.17 -25.28
C ALA A 12 -5.03 -23.91 -23.75
N ILE A 13 -5.14 -24.96 -22.93
CA ILE A 13 -5.13 -24.86 -21.47
C ILE A 13 -3.77 -24.36 -20.96
N ALA A 14 -2.66 -24.84 -21.51
CA ALA A 14 -1.33 -24.42 -21.16
C ALA A 14 -1.09 -22.93 -21.45
N LEU A 15 -1.54 -22.42 -22.57
CA LEU A 15 -1.44 -21.00 -22.95
C LEU A 15 -2.23 -20.10 -22.01
N SER A 16 -3.44 -20.49 -21.60
CA SER A 16 -4.26 -19.74 -20.65
C SER A 16 -3.58 -19.63 -19.27
N SER A 17 -2.95 -20.70 -18.80
CA SER A 17 -2.22 -20.68 -17.52
C SER A 17 -1.02 -19.73 -17.55
N VAL A 18 -0.26 -19.67 -18.62
CA VAL A 18 0.87 -18.76 -18.80
C VAL A 18 0.42 -17.30 -18.79
N MET A 19 -0.71 -16.98 -19.43
CA MET A 19 -1.24 -15.61 -19.44
C MET A 19 -1.69 -15.13 -18.05
N LEU A 20 -2.24 -16.00 -17.20
CA LEU A 20 -2.61 -15.66 -15.84
C LEU A 20 -1.40 -15.24 -14.99
N TRP A 21 -0.26 -15.93 -15.13
CA TRP A 21 0.97 -15.56 -14.44
C TRP A 21 1.51 -14.20 -14.86
N ALA A 22 1.41 -13.86 -16.15
CA ALA A 22 1.86 -12.58 -16.70
C ALA A 22 1.03 -11.39 -16.22
N GLN A 23 -0.17 -11.63 -15.64
CA GLN A 23 -1.09 -10.61 -15.17
C GLN A 23 -1.04 -10.38 -13.66
N THR A 24 -0.09 -10.99 -12.93
CA THR A 24 0.06 -10.78 -11.49
C THR A 24 0.40 -9.31 -11.21
N PRO A 25 -0.39 -8.61 -10.37
CA PRO A 25 -0.12 -7.22 -10.06
C PRO A 25 1.23 -7.05 -9.35
N LYS A 26 1.89 -5.93 -9.61
CA LYS A 26 3.06 -5.51 -8.85
C LYS A 26 2.62 -4.96 -7.51
N LYS A 27 3.46 -5.15 -6.51
CA LYS A 27 3.26 -4.50 -5.21
C LYS A 27 3.38 -3.00 -5.34
N ALA A 28 2.82 -2.28 -4.38
CA ALA A 28 2.92 -0.84 -4.31
C ALA A 28 3.22 -0.39 -2.89
N TYR A 29 3.75 0.80 -2.76
CA TYR A 29 4.24 1.31 -1.49
C TYR A 29 3.73 2.71 -1.25
N VAL A 30 3.21 2.95 -0.05
CA VAL A 30 2.85 4.29 0.41
C VAL A 30 4.01 4.81 1.27
N LEU A 31 4.62 5.89 0.82
CA LEU A 31 5.69 6.58 1.52
C LEU A 31 5.06 7.75 2.26
N VAL A 32 5.23 7.79 3.58
CA VAL A 32 4.61 8.81 4.42
C VAL A 32 5.69 9.58 5.17
N GLN A 33 5.58 10.92 5.11
CA GLN A 33 6.26 11.79 6.07
C GLN A 33 5.19 12.52 6.86
N VAL A 34 5.28 12.46 8.18
CA VAL A 34 4.28 13.09 9.04
C VAL A 34 4.96 13.86 10.17
N ASP A 35 4.59 15.14 10.28
CA ASP A 35 5.02 16.03 11.34
C ASP A 35 3.87 16.19 12.35
N VAL A 36 4.03 15.62 13.54
CA VAL A 36 3.00 15.56 14.55
C VAL A 36 3.13 16.78 15.46
N THR A 37 2.06 17.58 15.58
CA THR A 37 1.99 18.74 16.45
C THR A 37 1.19 18.50 17.72
N ASN A 38 0.29 17.50 17.71
CA ASN A 38 -0.48 17.07 18.88
C ASN A 38 -0.41 15.54 18.97
N ALA A 39 0.50 15.05 19.81
CA ALA A 39 0.78 13.62 19.94
C ALA A 39 -0.40 12.83 20.49
N GLN A 40 -1.17 13.41 21.42
CA GLN A 40 -2.32 12.73 22.01
C GLN A 40 -3.43 12.50 21.00
N GLN A 41 -3.81 13.53 20.25
CA GLN A 41 -4.81 13.43 19.18
C GLN A 41 -4.34 12.51 18.07
N TYR A 42 -3.08 12.62 17.68
CA TYR A 42 -2.50 11.74 16.66
C TYR A 42 -2.50 10.27 17.10
N GLY A 43 -2.35 10.01 18.40
CA GLY A 43 -2.46 8.67 18.99
C GLY A 43 -3.82 8.02 18.73
N ASP A 44 -4.90 8.80 18.73
CA ASP A 44 -6.23 8.30 18.42
C ASP A 44 -6.33 7.82 16.95
N TYR A 45 -5.69 8.55 16.03
CA TYR A 45 -5.57 8.12 14.63
C TYR A 45 -4.75 6.82 14.50
N THR A 46 -3.62 6.72 15.20
CA THR A 46 -2.75 5.53 15.09
C THR A 46 -3.36 4.28 15.70
N LYS A 47 -4.40 4.39 16.51
CA LYS A 47 -5.18 3.24 16.97
C LYS A 47 -6.10 2.69 15.89
N LEU A 48 -6.51 3.51 14.92
CA LEU A 48 -7.46 3.16 13.87
C LEU A 48 -6.77 2.69 12.59
N SER A 49 -5.70 3.35 12.20
CA SER A 49 -5.10 3.16 10.88
C SER A 49 -4.53 1.76 10.62
N PRO A 50 -3.87 1.07 11.59
CA PRO A 50 -3.31 -0.26 11.32
C PRO A 50 -4.33 -1.30 10.88
N GLY A 51 -5.48 -1.35 11.53
CA GLY A 51 -6.55 -2.29 11.18
C GLY A 51 -7.13 -2.03 9.81
N ILE A 52 -7.25 -0.76 9.42
CA ILE A 52 -7.75 -0.38 8.09
C ILE A 52 -6.73 -0.76 7.01
N ILE A 53 -5.45 -0.47 7.25
CA ILE A 53 -4.35 -0.87 6.35
C ILE A 53 -4.37 -2.39 6.12
N GLU A 54 -4.46 -3.17 7.20
CA GLU A 54 -4.49 -4.64 7.14
C GLU A 54 -5.70 -5.15 6.36
N LYS A 55 -6.87 -4.55 6.55
CA LYS A 55 -8.10 -4.90 5.81
C LYS A 55 -7.91 -4.85 4.29
N PHE A 56 -7.10 -3.92 3.79
CA PHE A 56 -6.79 -3.77 2.37
C PHE A 56 -5.52 -4.51 1.95
N GLY A 57 -5.00 -5.40 2.78
CA GLY A 57 -3.84 -6.22 2.48
C GLY A 57 -2.50 -5.51 2.69
N GLY A 58 -2.51 -4.35 3.31
CA GLY A 58 -1.31 -3.58 3.60
C GLY A 58 -0.56 -4.09 4.83
N ARG A 59 0.74 -3.79 4.87
CA ARG A 59 1.58 -4.06 6.03
C ARG A 59 2.66 -2.99 6.17
N PHE A 60 3.01 -2.66 7.40
CA PHE A 60 4.12 -1.74 7.65
C PHE A 60 5.45 -2.41 7.35
N LEU A 61 6.31 -1.75 6.56
CA LEU A 61 7.70 -2.13 6.35
C LEU A 61 8.64 -1.31 7.23
N ALA A 62 8.30 -0.04 7.47
CA ALA A 62 8.98 0.85 8.39
C ALA A 62 7.95 1.76 9.02
N ARG A 63 8.09 2.06 10.30
CA ARG A 63 7.10 2.86 11.02
C ARG A 63 7.77 3.69 12.12
N GLY A 64 8.18 4.90 11.75
CA GLY A 64 8.75 5.85 12.69
C GLY A 64 10.10 5.43 13.29
N GLY A 65 10.86 4.61 12.56
CA GLY A 65 12.21 4.25 12.96
C GLY A 65 13.19 5.41 12.82
N ARG A 66 14.42 5.18 13.23
CA ARG A 66 15.49 6.16 13.12
C ARG A 66 15.74 6.53 11.68
N THR A 67 15.84 7.82 11.38
CA THR A 67 16.13 8.35 10.05
C THR A 67 17.40 9.19 10.05
N THR A 68 18.07 9.26 8.91
CA THR A 68 19.11 10.23 8.64
C THR A 68 18.95 10.72 7.22
N THR A 69 19.01 12.02 7.03
CA THR A 69 18.97 12.62 5.70
C THR A 69 20.37 12.58 5.11
N LEU A 70 20.54 11.82 4.04
CA LEU A 70 21.85 11.66 3.40
C LEU A 70 22.16 12.81 2.46
N GLU A 71 21.13 13.40 1.87
CA GLU A 71 21.27 14.50 0.92
C GLU A 71 19.95 15.28 0.83
N GLY A 72 20.02 16.55 0.63
CA GLY A 72 18.86 17.43 0.45
C GLY A 72 18.27 17.93 1.75
N SER A 73 17.03 18.42 1.69
CA SER A 73 16.33 18.96 2.85
C SER A 73 16.05 17.88 3.88
N PRO A 74 16.18 18.16 5.19
CA PRO A 74 15.90 17.18 6.22
C PRO A 74 14.46 16.64 6.11
N ALA A 75 14.30 15.33 6.36
CA ALA A 75 12.98 14.74 6.46
C ALA A 75 12.22 15.37 7.64
N ARG A 76 10.95 15.71 7.41
CA ARG A 76 10.10 16.30 8.46
C ARG A 76 9.41 15.20 9.25
N GLY A 77 9.58 15.23 10.57
CA GLY A 77 8.90 14.32 11.48
C GLY A 77 9.28 12.86 11.25
N ARG A 78 8.28 11.98 11.37
CA ARG A 78 8.48 10.54 11.22
C ARG A 78 8.22 10.08 9.78
N VAL A 79 8.93 9.03 9.39
CA VAL A 79 8.81 8.39 8.07
C VAL A 79 8.19 7.01 8.25
N VAL A 80 7.20 6.69 7.42
CA VAL A 80 6.50 5.41 7.44
C VAL A 80 6.46 4.85 6.02
N VAL A 81 6.64 3.55 5.88
CA VAL A 81 6.51 2.84 4.60
C VAL A 81 5.51 1.71 4.77
N VAL A 82 4.48 1.70 3.94
CA VAL A 82 3.44 0.67 3.94
C VAL A 82 3.42 -0.02 2.58
N GLU A 83 3.46 -1.35 2.58
CA GLU A 83 3.35 -2.15 1.37
C GLU A 83 1.91 -2.60 1.17
N PHE A 84 1.43 -2.54 -0.08
CA PHE A 84 0.14 -3.08 -0.48
C PHE A 84 0.32 -4.11 -1.61
N PRO A 85 -0.63 -5.05 -1.78
CA PRO A 85 -0.56 -6.05 -2.85
C PRO A 85 -0.52 -5.46 -4.25
N SER A 86 -1.09 -4.26 -4.45
CA SER A 86 -1.13 -3.57 -5.73
C SER A 86 -1.33 -2.08 -5.56
N PHE A 87 -1.05 -1.34 -6.61
CA PHE A 87 -1.32 0.10 -6.68
C PHE A 87 -2.82 0.38 -6.46
N ASP A 88 -3.69 -0.39 -7.11
CA ASP A 88 -5.14 -0.22 -6.98
C ASP A 88 -5.63 -0.48 -5.56
N ARG A 89 -5.09 -1.50 -4.89
CA ARG A 89 -5.46 -1.77 -3.49
C ARG A 89 -5.07 -0.64 -2.56
N ALA A 90 -3.90 -0.05 -2.76
CA ALA A 90 -3.46 1.12 -1.99
C ALA A 90 -4.39 2.33 -2.21
N GLN A 91 -4.80 2.57 -3.46
CA GLN A 91 -5.78 3.63 -3.75
C GLN A 91 -7.14 3.34 -3.11
N GLN A 92 -7.61 2.10 -3.16
CA GLN A 92 -8.85 1.69 -2.50
C GLN A 92 -8.78 1.93 -0.99
N PHE A 93 -7.65 1.59 -0.37
CA PHE A 93 -7.41 1.88 1.03
C PHE A 93 -7.56 3.37 1.33
N TYR A 94 -6.80 4.21 0.63
CA TYR A 94 -6.79 5.65 0.90
C TYR A 94 -8.16 6.30 0.68
N ASN A 95 -8.87 5.88 -0.35
CA ASN A 95 -10.18 6.44 -0.71
C ASN A 95 -11.35 5.77 0.03
N SER A 96 -11.09 4.77 0.86
CA SER A 96 -12.15 4.09 1.60
C SER A 96 -12.84 5.02 2.59
N PRO A 97 -14.15 4.85 2.84
CA PRO A 97 -14.85 5.61 3.86
C PRO A 97 -14.21 5.46 5.25
N GLU A 98 -13.72 4.26 5.57
CA GLU A 98 -13.07 3.97 6.85
C GLU A 98 -11.79 4.79 7.03
N TYR A 99 -10.94 4.82 6.00
CA TYR A 99 -9.70 5.59 6.09
C TYR A 99 -9.97 7.09 6.10
N GLN A 100 -10.90 7.58 5.31
CA GLN A 100 -11.26 9.00 5.29
C GLN A 100 -11.82 9.45 6.65
N ALA A 101 -12.57 8.59 7.34
CA ALA A 101 -13.03 8.85 8.70
C ALA A 101 -11.86 8.89 9.70
N ALA A 102 -10.95 7.92 9.63
CA ALA A 102 -9.74 7.90 10.47
C ALA A 102 -8.87 9.13 10.23
N LYS A 103 -8.70 9.54 8.98
CA LYS A 103 -7.92 10.71 8.60
C LYS A 103 -8.43 11.99 9.27
N LYS A 104 -9.75 12.15 9.42
CA LYS A 104 -10.35 13.30 10.11
C LYS A 104 -9.96 13.37 11.57
N VAL A 105 -9.71 12.22 12.21
CA VAL A 105 -9.31 12.18 13.63
C VAL A 105 -7.97 12.92 13.86
N ARG A 106 -7.08 12.93 12.85
CA ARG A 106 -5.79 13.64 12.97
C ARG A 106 -5.80 15.06 12.42
N ASP A 107 -6.92 15.58 11.98
CA ASP A 107 -7.01 16.96 11.46
C ASP A 107 -6.57 17.97 12.54
N GLY A 108 -5.64 18.85 12.15
CA GLY A 108 -5.05 19.82 13.06
C GLY A 108 -3.98 19.26 14.01
N ALA A 109 -3.79 17.94 14.07
CA ALA A 109 -2.81 17.29 14.94
C ALA A 109 -1.49 16.97 14.23
N ALA A 110 -1.49 16.99 12.90
CA ALA A 110 -0.31 16.65 12.11
C ALA A 110 -0.44 17.20 10.69
N THR A 111 0.71 17.43 10.06
CA THR A 111 0.80 17.63 8.62
C THR A 111 1.49 16.42 8.01
N ALA A 112 0.94 15.89 6.92
CA ALA A 112 1.44 14.65 6.34
C ALA A 112 1.53 14.74 4.82
N GLN A 113 2.54 14.07 4.27
CA GLN A 113 2.67 13.82 2.85
C GLN A 113 2.57 12.30 2.63
N PHE A 114 1.66 11.88 1.76
CA PHE A 114 1.49 10.50 1.34
C PHE A 114 1.80 10.39 -0.14
N ILE A 115 2.75 9.54 -0.51
CA ILE A 115 3.11 9.27 -1.90
C ILE A 115 2.94 7.78 -2.14
N LEU A 116 2.14 7.43 -3.15
CA LEU A 116 1.98 6.06 -3.61
C LEU A 116 2.86 5.82 -4.81
N ILE A 117 3.69 4.76 -4.75
CA ILE A 117 4.56 4.36 -5.85
C ILE A 117 4.37 2.88 -6.14
N GLU A 118 4.25 2.53 -7.41
CA GLU A 118 4.23 1.14 -7.85
C GLU A 118 5.63 0.55 -7.82
N GLY A 119 5.74 -0.69 -7.34
CA GLY A 119 7.00 -1.42 -7.35
C GLY A 119 7.37 -1.97 -8.72
N MET A 120 8.55 -2.58 -8.79
CA MET A 120 9.06 -3.19 -10.02
C MET A 120 8.48 -4.59 -10.26
#